data_2faecd90fdb2fe0d14de895fe59a4118
#
_entry.id   2faecd90fdb2fe0d14de895fe59a4118
#
_cell.length_a   1.000
_cell.length_b   1.000
_cell.length_c   1.000
_cell.angle_alpha   90.00
_cell.angle_beta   90.00
_cell.angle_gamma   90.00
#
_symmetry.space_group_name_H-M   'P 1'
#
loop_
_entity.id
_entity.type
_entity.pdbx_description
1 polymer ?
#
loop_
_entity_poly.entity_id
_entity_poly.type
_entity_poly.pdbx_seq_one_letter_code
_entity_poly.pdbx_strand_id
1 'polypeptide(L)'
;MKLTKFGHACVRLEKNDSVLVIDPGAFSEESALDGAQTVLITHEHFDHVEADRLRRAAEANPSLEIWTNEGVAATLTGVPAKIQVVRHGDTFDTAGFGVRVVGEWHAPNHPDMPIVRNVGFLVEEEVFYPGDAFTPPGVEVPTLLVPTNAPWMKASEMVEYLRQVRPARAFSTHDGLLNDAGLGIVDSWLGLESDRQKAEMRRLKPGESVTLP
;
A
#
# COMPACT_ATOMS: atom_id res chain seq x y z
N MET A 1 8.33 6.64 -13.40
CA MET A 1 7.56 5.48 -12.91
C MET A 1 6.06 5.79 -12.97
N LYS A 2 5.21 4.81 -13.34
CA LYS A 2 3.74 4.99 -13.36
C LYS A 2 3.13 4.32 -12.14
N LEU A 3 2.26 5.04 -11.43
CA LEU A 3 1.47 4.54 -10.30
C LEU A 3 0.01 4.49 -10.71
N THR A 4 -0.67 3.36 -10.51
CA THR A 4 -2.10 3.17 -10.80
C THR A 4 -2.82 2.64 -9.56
N LYS A 5 -3.97 3.22 -9.21
CA LYS A 5 -4.85 2.75 -8.14
C LYS A 5 -5.72 1.60 -8.66
N PHE A 6 -5.81 0.48 -7.93
CA PHE A 6 -6.63 -0.67 -8.28
C PHE A 6 -7.67 -1.04 -7.22
N GLY A 7 -8.31 -0.03 -6.66
CA GLY A 7 -9.37 -0.20 -5.67
C GLY A 7 -8.96 0.29 -4.27
N HIS A 8 -9.41 -0.39 -3.24
CA HIS A 8 -9.29 -0.02 -1.84
C HIS A 8 -7.85 0.31 -1.39
N ALA A 9 -7.07 -0.71 -1.19
CA ALA A 9 -5.68 -0.62 -0.74
C ALA A 9 -4.67 -0.87 -1.87
N CYS A 10 -5.12 -1.47 -2.99
CA CYS A 10 -4.25 -1.95 -4.04
C CYS A 10 -3.72 -0.83 -4.93
N VAL A 11 -2.41 -0.83 -5.10
CA VAL A 11 -1.71 0.03 -6.07
C VAL A 11 -0.73 -0.79 -6.90
N ARG A 12 -0.50 -0.34 -8.13
CA ARG A 12 0.43 -0.94 -9.09
C ARG A 12 1.46 0.10 -9.51
N LEU A 13 2.72 -0.29 -9.48
CA LEU A 13 3.86 0.48 -9.94
C LEU A 13 4.44 -0.17 -11.20
N GLU A 14 4.68 0.62 -12.23
CA GLU A 14 5.22 0.17 -13.51
C GLU A 14 6.44 1.00 -13.89
N LYS A 15 7.55 0.32 -14.24
CA LYS A 15 8.81 0.92 -14.63
C LYS A 15 9.56 -0.02 -15.58
N ASN A 16 9.94 0.44 -16.78
CA ASN A 16 10.78 -0.32 -17.73
C ASN A 16 10.27 -1.77 -17.98
N ASP A 17 9.00 -1.94 -18.29
CA ASP A 17 8.32 -3.25 -18.49
C ASP A 17 8.23 -4.12 -17.22
N SER A 18 8.64 -3.61 -16.08
CA SER A 18 8.51 -4.26 -14.79
C SER A 18 7.24 -3.81 -14.06
N VAL A 19 6.58 -4.76 -13.40
CA VAL A 19 5.31 -4.57 -12.71
C VAL A 19 5.42 -5.05 -11.27
N LEU A 20 5.21 -4.13 -10.34
CA LEU A 20 5.11 -4.36 -8.90
C LEU A 20 3.69 -4.01 -8.42
N VAL A 21 3.07 -4.89 -7.63
CA VAL A 21 1.75 -4.66 -7.05
C VAL A 21 1.85 -4.67 -5.52
N ILE A 22 1.15 -3.75 -4.87
CA ILE A 22 1.07 -3.69 -3.40
C ILE A 22 -0.37 -3.95 -2.97
N ASP A 23 -0.55 -4.84 -2.01
CA ASP A 23 -1.80 -5.16 -1.32
C ASP A 23 -2.99 -5.49 -2.26
N PRO A 24 -2.90 -6.55 -3.08
CA PRO A 24 -3.99 -6.99 -3.96
C PRO A 24 -5.06 -7.79 -3.19
N GLY A 25 -5.73 -7.15 -2.23
CA GLY A 25 -6.77 -7.74 -1.39
C GLY A 25 -8.14 -7.87 -2.05
N ALA A 26 -9.14 -8.33 -1.29
CA ALA A 26 -10.48 -8.67 -1.79
C ALA A 26 -11.24 -7.51 -2.45
N PHE A 27 -10.94 -6.26 -2.09
CA PHE A 27 -11.59 -5.08 -2.65
C PHE A 27 -10.83 -4.42 -3.80
N SER A 28 -9.83 -5.10 -4.36
CA SER A 28 -9.10 -4.65 -5.55
C SER A 28 -9.65 -5.26 -6.83
N GLU A 29 -9.38 -4.62 -7.96
CA GLU A 29 -9.68 -5.16 -9.28
C GLU A 29 -8.76 -6.35 -9.58
N GLU A 30 -9.29 -7.43 -10.18
CA GLU A 30 -8.51 -8.64 -10.49
C GLU A 30 -7.35 -8.35 -11.44
N SER A 31 -7.53 -7.44 -12.40
CA SER A 31 -6.51 -7.02 -13.36
C SER A 31 -5.27 -6.35 -12.75
N ALA A 32 -5.29 -6.02 -11.47
CA ALA A 32 -4.12 -5.49 -10.77
C ALA A 32 -2.89 -6.39 -10.91
N LEU A 33 -3.11 -7.71 -10.93
CA LEU A 33 -2.05 -8.73 -10.98
C LEU A 33 -1.63 -9.11 -12.40
N ASP A 34 -2.26 -8.57 -13.45
CA ASP A 34 -1.91 -8.89 -14.83
C ASP A 34 -0.46 -8.51 -15.15
N GLY A 35 0.36 -9.51 -15.48
CA GLY A 35 1.79 -9.34 -15.77
C GLY A 35 2.66 -8.95 -14.56
N ALA A 36 2.15 -9.05 -13.33
CA ALA A 36 2.92 -8.78 -12.12
C ALA A 36 4.12 -9.74 -12.00
N GLN A 37 5.29 -9.20 -11.73
CA GLN A 37 6.52 -9.95 -11.46
C GLN A 37 6.82 -10.00 -9.97
N THR A 38 6.34 -9.01 -9.21
CA THR A 38 6.49 -8.98 -7.78
C THR A 38 5.25 -8.42 -7.09
N VAL A 39 4.93 -8.96 -5.92
CA VAL A 39 3.87 -8.49 -5.04
C VAL A 39 4.44 -8.18 -3.67
N LEU A 40 4.11 -7.02 -3.14
CA LEU A 40 4.41 -6.62 -1.76
C LEU A 40 3.11 -6.67 -0.96
N ILE A 41 3.13 -7.26 0.23
CA ILE A 41 1.93 -7.36 1.08
C ILE A 41 2.27 -6.87 2.48
N THR A 42 1.52 -5.87 2.93
CA THR A 42 1.79 -5.19 4.20
C THR A 42 1.36 -5.99 5.42
N HIS A 43 0.19 -6.61 5.38
CA HIS A 43 -0.36 -7.38 6.49
C HIS A 43 -1.46 -8.38 6.04
N GLU A 44 -1.97 -9.18 6.99
CA GLU A 44 -2.77 -10.38 6.72
C GLU A 44 -4.29 -10.14 6.62
N HIS A 45 -4.79 -8.89 6.71
CA HIS A 45 -6.22 -8.63 6.55
C HIS A 45 -6.66 -8.88 5.09
N PHE A 46 -7.88 -9.40 4.94
CA PHE A 46 -8.40 -9.87 3.65
C PHE A 46 -8.53 -8.77 2.59
N ASP A 47 -8.63 -7.52 2.99
CA ASP A 47 -8.68 -6.36 2.12
C ASP A 47 -7.28 -5.91 1.61
N HIS A 48 -6.20 -6.53 2.11
CA HIS A 48 -4.81 -6.35 1.66
C HIS A 48 -4.23 -7.61 1.01
N VAL A 49 -4.76 -8.79 1.33
CA VAL A 49 -4.31 -10.05 0.75
C VAL A 49 -5.47 -10.98 0.44
N GLU A 50 -5.47 -11.57 -0.75
CA GLU A 50 -6.37 -12.65 -1.14
C GLU A 50 -5.58 -13.81 -1.75
N ALA A 51 -5.47 -14.92 -1.00
CA ALA A 51 -4.61 -16.04 -1.34
C ALA A 51 -4.99 -16.73 -2.67
N ASP A 52 -6.28 -16.80 -3.00
CA ASP A 52 -6.72 -17.44 -4.25
C ASP A 52 -6.37 -16.62 -5.49
N ARG A 53 -6.39 -15.28 -5.41
CA ARG A 53 -5.89 -14.41 -6.48
C ARG A 53 -4.39 -14.58 -6.68
N LEU A 54 -3.64 -14.60 -5.59
CA LEU A 54 -2.18 -14.81 -5.64
C LEU A 54 -1.82 -16.19 -6.20
N ARG A 55 -2.61 -17.23 -5.87
CA ARG A 55 -2.43 -18.57 -6.43
C ARG A 55 -2.61 -18.55 -7.95
N ARG A 56 -3.70 -17.98 -8.46
CA ARG A 56 -3.95 -17.86 -9.90
C ARG A 56 -2.85 -17.05 -10.60
N ALA A 57 -2.40 -15.95 -10.00
CA ALA A 57 -1.31 -15.15 -10.55
C ALA A 57 0.01 -15.92 -10.60
N ALA A 58 0.34 -16.69 -9.55
CA ALA A 58 1.54 -17.53 -9.51
C ALA A 58 1.48 -18.72 -10.47
N GLU A 59 0.30 -19.30 -10.68
CA GLU A 59 0.09 -20.34 -11.72
C GLU A 59 0.30 -19.77 -13.13
N ALA A 60 -0.13 -18.54 -13.37
CA ALA A 60 0.08 -17.85 -14.66
C ALA A 60 1.52 -17.36 -14.83
N ASN A 61 2.21 -17.00 -13.74
CA ASN A 61 3.60 -16.57 -13.73
C ASN A 61 4.39 -17.32 -12.65
N PRO A 62 5.01 -18.46 -12.95
CA PRO A 62 5.79 -19.26 -11.98
C PRO A 62 7.02 -18.53 -11.40
N SER A 63 7.43 -17.40 -11.97
CA SER A 63 8.52 -16.56 -11.46
C SER A 63 8.03 -15.43 -10.53
N LEU A 64 6.74 -15.36 -10.20
CA LEU A 64 6.19 -14.37 -9.29
C LEU A 64 6.87 -14.44 -7.92
N GLU A 65 7.38 -13.31 -7.46
CA GLU A 65 7.91 -13.15 -6.11
C GLU A 65 6.90 -12.43 -5.22
N ILE A 66 6.73 -12.91 -3.99
CA ILE A 66 5.90 -12.27 -2.96
C ILE A 66 6.80 -11.90 -1.78
N TRP A 67 6.82 -10.62 -1.42
CA TRP A 67 7.57 -10.09 -0.30
C TRP A 67 6.62 -9.60 0.78
N THR A 68 6.75 -10.10 1.99
CA THR A 68 5.78 -9.83 3.07
C THR A 68 6.38 -10.13 4.44
N ASN A 69 5.59 -9.89 5.50
CA ASN A 69 5.96 -10.28 6.86
C ASN A 69 5.61 -11.75 7.17
N GLU A 70 6.05 -12.22 8.34
CA GLU A 70 5.84 -13.62 8.78
C GLU A 70 4.36 -13.99 8.98
N GLY A 71 3.50 -13.03 9.37
CA GLY A 71 2.06 -13.26 9.56
C GLY A 71 1.38 -13.60 8.23
N VAL A 72 1.58 -12.78 7.21
CA VAL A 72 1.07 -13.03 5.85
C VAL A 72 1.65 -14.32 5.27
N ALA A 73 2.96 -14.53 5.39
CA ALA A 73 3.60 -15.73 4.84
C ALA A 73 2.97 -17.02 5.37
N ALA A 74 2.55 -17.04 6.64
CA ALA A 74 1.86 -18.18 7.25
C ALA A 74 0.47 -18.44 6.63
N THR A 75 -0.21 -17.42 6.09
CA THR A 75 -1.53 -17.56 5.43
C THR A 75 -1.45 -18.00 3.98
N LEU A 76 -0.29 -17.84 3.33
CA LEU A 76 -0.08 -18.15 1.92
C LEU A 76 0.36 -19.60 1.64
N THR A 77 0.10 -20.51 2.56
CA THR A 77 0.43 -21.93 2.38
C THR A 77 -0.22 -22.49 1.11
N GLY A 78 0.60 -23.10 0.25
CA GLY A 78 0.13 -23.69 -1.03
C GLY A 78 -0.03 -22.70 -2.19
N VAL A 79 0.35 -21.44 -2.04
CA VAL A 79 0.54 -20.52 -3.17
C VAL A 79 1.87 -20.87 -3.85
N PRO A 80 1.90 -21.20 -5.16
CA PRO A 80 3.11 -21.67 -5.85
C PRO A 80 4.00 -20.49 -6.30
N ALA A 81 4.27 -19.54 -5.38
CA ALA A 81 5.15 -18.40 -5.60
C ALA A 81 6.37 -18.47 -4.68
N LYS A 82 7.43 -17.74 -5.03
CA LYS A 82 8.57 -17.56 -4.14
C LYS A 82 8.21 -16.52 -3.07
N ILE A 83 7.92 -16.97 -1.85
CA ILE A 83 7.56 -16.10 -0.73
C ILE A 83 8.82 -15.76 0.07
N GLN A 84 9.08 -14.45 0.23
CA GLN A 84 10.19 -13.88 0.97
C GLN A 84 9.67 -13.14 2.21
N VAL A 85 10.16 -13.50 3.39
CA VAL A 85 9.81 -12.84 4.64
C VAL A 85 10.76 -11.68 4.89
N VAL A 86 10.20 -10.49 5.10
CA VAL A 86 10.92 -9.25 5.39
C VAL A 86 10.48 -8.61 6.69
N ARG A 87 11.33 -7.75 7.25
CA ARG A 87 11.11 -7.04 8.51
C ARG A 87 11.58 -5.60 8.41
N HIS A 88 11.19 -4.79 9.38
CA HIS A 88 11.68 -3.42 9.49
C HIS A 88 13.20 -3.31 9.36
N GLY A 89 13.65 -2.42 8.51
CA GLY A 89 15.06 -2.16 8.23
C GLY A 89 15.65 -2.98 7.08
N ASP A 90 14.96 -4.03 6.60
CA ASP A 90 15.41 -4.79 5.45
C ASP A 90 15.39 -3.93 4.17
N THR A 91 16.33 -4.23 3.27
CA THR A 91 16.38 -3.66 1.92
C THR A 91 16.61 -4.78 0.91
N PHE A 92 15.94 -4.69 -0.24
CA PHE A 92 16.08 -5.68 -1.30
C PHE A 92 15.75 -5.08 -2.67
N ASP A 93 16.18 -5.77 -3.72
CA ASP A 93 15.80 -5.49 -5.10
C ASP A 93 14.90 -6.60 -5.63
N THR A 94 13.81 -6.23 -6.31
CA THR A 94 12.88 -7.17 -6.94
C THR A 94 12.30 -6.58 -8.21
N ALA A 95 12.30 -7.34 -9.30
CA ALA A 95 11.82 -6.90 -10.63
C ALA A 95 12.36 -5.52 -11.07
N GLY A 96 13.59 -5.17 -10.67
CA GLY A 96 14.21 -3.87 -10.99
C GLY A 96 13.74 -2.69 -10.14
N PHE A 97 13.00 -2.94 -9.05
CA PHE A 97 12.63 -1.97 -8.02
C PHE A 97 13.49 -2.17 -6.77
N GLY A 98 14.12 -1.09 -6.28
CA GLY A 98 14.70 -1.05 -4.95
C GLY A 98 13.64 -0.82 -3.88
N VAL A 99 13.63 -1.62 -2.83
CA VAL A 99 12.62 -1.56 -1.76
C VAL A 99 13.28 -1.53 -0.40
N ARG A 100 12.78 -0.64 0.48
CA ARG A 100 13.11 -0.59 1.92
C ARG A 100 11.87 -0.86 2.74
N VAL A 101 12.00 -1.66 3.78
CA VAL A 101 10.90 -2.05 4.68
C VAL A 101 10.89 -1.18 5.92
N VAL A 102 9.71 -0.63 6.27
CA VAL A 102 9.53 0.29 7.41
C VAL A 102 8.33 -0.12 8.26
N GLY A 103 8.49 -0.16 9.57
CA GLY A 103 7.40 -0.51 10.50
C GLY A 103 7.30 -2.01 10.77
N GLU A 104 6.51 -2.36 11.80
CA GLU A 104 6.39 -3.74 12.28
C GLU A 104 4.95 -4.11 12.65
N TRP A 105 4.11 -3.12 12.99
CA TRP A 105 2.81 -3.36 13.60
C TRP A 105 1.71 -2.55 12.94
N HIS A 106 0.57 -3.19 12.79
CA HIS A 106 -0.69 -2.55 12.42
C HIS A 106 -1.15 -1.60 13.54
N ALA A 107 -1.84 -0.52 13.18
CA ALA A 107 -2.47 0.36 14.16
C ALA A 107 -3.56 -0.39 14.94
N PRO A 108 -3.65 -0.22 16.27
CA PRO A 108 -4.61 -0.99 17.07
C PRO A 108 -6.06 -0.59 16.77
N ASN A 109 -6.92 -1.55 16.45
CA ASN A 109 -8.37 -1.33 16.33
C ASN A 109 -9.02 -1.13 17.71
N HIS A 110 -8.67 -1.97 18.68
CA HIS A 110 -9.17 -1.93 20.06
C HIS A 110 -8.17 -2.62 20.99
N PRO A 111 -8.02 -2.18 22.26
CA PRO A 111 -7.11 -2.82 23.21
C PRO A 111 -7.33 -4.32 23.44
N ASP A 112 -8.57 -4.80 23.28
CA ASP A 112 -8.93 -6.21 23.48
C ASP A 112 -8.72 -7.07 22.21
N MET A 113 -8.29 -6.46 21.10
CA MET A 113 -8.03 -7.18 19.85
C MET A 113 -6.52 -7.39 19.65
N PRO A 114 -6.12 -8.57 19.14
CA PRO A 114 -4.72 -8.79 18.82
C PRO A 114 -4.25 -7.79 17.75
N ILE A 115 -3.01 -7.31 17.89
CA ILE A 115 -2.36 -6.49 16.89
C ILE A 115 -1.61 -7.44 15.95
N VAL A 116 -1.86 -7.33 14.66
CA VAL A 116 -1.16 -8.10 13.62
C VAL A 116 0.12 -7.42 13.17
N ARG A 117 1.00 -8.16 12.51
CA ARG A 117 2.18 -7.59 11.86
C ARG A 117 1.75 -6.70 10.69
N ASN A 118 2.41 -5.57 10.53
CA ASN A 118 2.28 -4.71 9.36
C ASN A 118 3.64 -4.11 9.00
N VAL A 119 4.04 -4.26 7.76
CA VAL A 119 5.25 -3.63 7.22
C VAL A 119 4.87 -2.66 6.12
N GLY A 120 5.44 -1.47 6.15
CA GLY A 120 5.34 -0.52 5.04
C GLY A 120 6.49 -0.68 4.08
N PHE A 121 6.33 -0.21 2.87
CA PHE A 121 7.32 -0.30 1.79
C PHE A 121 7.65 1.09 1.23
N LEU A 122 8.93 1.43 1.21
CA LEU A 122 9.46 2.56 0.46
C LEU A 122 10.08 2.02 -0.82
N VAL A 123 9.45 2.31 -1.96
CA VAL A 123 9.85 1.82 -3.29
C VAL A 123 10.57 2.93 -4.05
N GLU A 124 11.77 2.64 -4.57
CA GLU A 124 12.61 3.56 -5.36
C GLU A 124 12.96 4.87 -4.64
N GLU A 125 12.96 4.89 -3.29
CA GLU A 125 13.06 6.13 -2.48
C GLU A 125 12.01 7.20 -2.89
N GLU A 126 11.01 6.84 -3.68
CA GLU A 126 9.99 7.73 -4.26
C GLU A 126 8.60 7.52 -3.64
N VAL A 127 8.14 6.27 -3.49
CA VAL A 127 6.79 5.96 -3.04
C VAL A 127 6.82 5.25 -1.71
N PHE A 128 6.26 5.85 -0.67
CA PHE A 128 6.06 5.20 0.62
C PHE A 128 4.61 4.76 0.81
N TYR A 129 4.44 3.47 1.07
CA TYR A 129 3.17 2.83 1.42
C TYR A 129 3.26 2.25 2.83
N PRO A 130 2.61 2.83 3.83
CA PRO A 130 2.73 2.40 5.22
C PRO A 130 1.90 1.15 5.57
N GLY A 131 0.98 0.71 4.70
CA GLY A 131 -0.08 -0.23 5.07
C GLY A 131 -1.06 0.41 6.04
N ASP A 132 -1.59 -0.36 6.99
CA ASP A 132 -2.56 0.08 7.98
C ASP A 132 -1.89 0.56 9.27
N ALA A 133 -1.03 1.57 9.10
CA ALA A 133 -0.36 2.26 10.19
C ALA A 133 0.04 3.67 9.78
N PHE A 134 0.20 4.57 10.76
CA PHE A 134 0.80 5.88 10.56
C PHE A 134 2.28 5.88 10.98
N THR A 135 3.01 4.84 10.57
CA THR A 135 4.45 4.72 10.84
C THR A 135 5.23 5.73 10.00
N PRO A 136 6.03 6.62 10.61
CA PRO A 136 6.86 7.55 9.86
C PRO A 136 7.92 6.80 9.04
N PRO A 137 8.20 7.23 7.80
CA PRO A 137 9.20 6.57 6.94
C PRO A 137 10.65 6.69 7.43
N GLY A 138 10.94 7.63 8.35
CA GLY A 138 12.28 7.89 8.86
C GLY A 138 13.20 8.64 7.89
N VAL A 139 12.75 8.91 6.69
CA VAL A 139 13.42 9.67 5.63
C VAL A 139 12.40 10.57 4.93
N GLU A 140 12.89 11.55 4.16
CA GLU A 140 12.02 12.30 3.25
C GLU A 140 11.48 11.39 2.15
N VAL A 141 10.18 11.50 1.86
CA VAL A 141 9.55 10.74 0.78
C VAL A 141 8.75 11.68 -0.13
N PRO A 142 8.99 11.63 -1.44
CA PRO A 142 8.28 12.49 -2.38
C PRO A 142 6.79 12.17 -2.50
N THR A 143 6.43 10.88 -2.49
CA THR A 143 5.05 10.40 -2.67
C THR A 143 4.63 9.50 -1.53
N LEU A 144 3.55 9.87 -0.82
CA LEU A 144 2.94 9.09 0.25
C LEU A 144 1.62 8.49 -0.22
N LEU A 145 1.45 7.18 -0.02
CA LEU A 145 0.15 6.52 -0.10
C LEU A 145 -0.44 6.47 1.30
N VAL A 146 -1.48 7.26 1.55
CA VAL A 146 -2.01 7.48 2.91
C VAL A 146 -3.35 6.78 3.10
N PRO A 147 -3.53 5.92 4.13
CA PRO A 147 -4.84 5.41 4.49
C PRO A 147 -5.74 6.55 4.97
N THR A 148 -6.95 6.64 4.40
CA THR A 148 -7.87 7.77 4.63
C THR A 148 -9.18 7.39 5.29
N ASN A 149 -9.46 6.08 5.42
CA ASN A 149 -10.61 5.56 6.15
C ASN A 149 -10.30 4.16 6.68
N ALA A 150 -10.40 3.96 7.98
CA ALA A 150 -10.27 2.65 8.61
C ALA A 150 -10.88 2.66 10.02
N PRO A 151 -11.28 1.48 10.58
CA PRO A 151 -11.82 1.40 11.95
C PRO A 151 -10.84 1.86 13.04
N TRP A 152 -9.55 1.76 12.78
CA TRP A 152 -8.47 2.06 13.74
C TRP A 152 -8.05 3.54 13.77
N MET A 153 -8.56 4.39 12.86
CA MET A 153 -8.04 5.76 12.69
C MET A 153 -9.09 6.84 12.96
N LYS A 154 -8.61 8.05 13.25
CA LYS A 154 -9.36 9.29 13.22
C LYS A 154 -8.83 10.19 12.10
N ALA A 155 -9.71 11.04 11.53
CA ALA A 155 -9.28 12.01 10.53
C ALA A 155 -8.14 12.92 11.02
N SER A 156 -8.12 13.27 12.31
CA SER A 156 -7.04 14.06 12.92
C SER A 156 -5.69 13.34 12.86
N GLU A 157 -5.66 12.02 13.01
CA GLU A 157 -4.42 11.23 12.95
C GLU A 157 -3.84 11.21 11.54
N MET A 158 -4.70 11.05 10.51
CA MET A 158 -4.31 11.18 9.11
C MET A 158 -3.73 12.57 8.80
N VAL A 159 -4.39 13.63 9.26
CA VAL A 159 -3.94 15.01 9.06
C VAL A 159 -2.58 15.24 9.72
N GLU A 160 -2.40 14.81 10.97
CA GLU A 160 -1.12 14.96 11.64
C GLU A 160 -0.01 14.11 10.99
N TYR A 161 -0.35 12.93 10.47
CA TYR A 161 0.60 12.12 9.72
C TYR A 161 1.07 12.79 8.42
N LEU A 162 0.14 13.38 7.64
CA LEU A 162 0.49 14.20 6.46
C LEU A 162 1.42 15.37 6.81
N ARG A 163 1.18 16.02 7.96
CA ARG A 163 2.01 17.13 8.45
C ARG A 163 3.38 16.68 8.97
N GLN A 164 3.44 15.47 9.52
CA GLN A 164 4.70 14.87 9.96
C GLN A 164 5.58 14.43 8.79
N VAL A 165 5.00 13.75 7.81
CA VAL A 165 5.74 13.23 6.64
C VAL A 165 6.08 14.34 5.65
N ARG A 166 5.16 15.29 5.42
CA ARG A 166 5.31 16.43 4.50
C ARG A 166 5.72 16.04 3.07
N PRO A 167 5.01 15.08 2.45
CA PRO A 167 5.34 14.64 1.10
C PRO A 167 5.03 15.73 0.07
N ALA A 168 5.72 15.71 -1.07
CA ALA A 168 5.35 16.57 -2.21
C ALA A 168 4.02 16.14 -2.83
N ARG A 169 3.67 14.85 -2.73
CA ARG A 169 2.41 14.26 -3.20
C ARG A 169 1.87 13.25 -2.19
N ALA A 170 0.56 13.24 -1.97
CA ALA A 170 -0.11 12.20 -1.21
C ALA A 170 -1.36 11.71 -1.95
N PHE A 171 -1.49 10.39 -2.08
CA PHE A 171 -2.65 9.75 -2.68
C PHE A 171 -3.35 8.83 -1.68
N SER A 172 -4.69 8.92 -1.65
CA SER A 172 -5.52 8.11 -0.75
C SER A 172 -5.42 6.62 -1.05
N THR A 173 -5.30 5.84 0.00
CA THR A 173 -5.60 4.40 0.03
C THR A 173 -6.66 4.11 1.08
N HIS A 174 -7.13 2.87 1.16
CA HIS A 174 -8.08 2.41 2.16
C HIS A 174 -9.44 3.15 2.13
N ASP A 175 -9.89 3.56 0.94
CA ASP A 175 -11.09 4.37 0.72
C ASP A 175 -12.26 3.61 0.06
N GLY A 176 -12.07 2.35 -0.32
CA GLY A 176 -13.05 1.57 -1.09
C GLY A 176 -14.33 1.18 -0.34
N LEU A 177 -14.39 1.37 0.98
CA LEU A 177 -15.58 1.12 1.80
C LEU A 177 -16.47 2.37 1.95
N LEU A 178 -16.05 3.50 1.44
CA LEU A 178 -16.79 4.75 1.53
C LEU A 178 -17.78 4.88 0.37
N ASN A 179 -18.96 5.42 0.67
CA ASN A 179 -19.88 5.94 -0.35
C ASN A 179 -19.44 7.34 -0.81
N ASP A 180 -20.14 7.91 -1.81
CA ASP A 180 -19.79 9.22 -2.38
C ASP A 180 -19.71 10.34 -1.34
N ALA A 181 -20.56 10.33 -0.32
CA ALA A 181 -20.51 11.32 0.76
C ALA A 181 -19.23 11.18 1.60
N GLY A 182 -18.87 9.95 1.97
CA GLY A 182 -17.63 9.68 2.69
C GLY A 182 -16.38 10.01 1.86
N LEU A 183 -16.39 9.68 0.57
CA LEU A 183 -15.33 10.06 -0.36
C LEU A 183 -15.19 11.59 -0.48
N GLY A 184 -16.31 12.33 -0.52
CA GLY A 184 -16.30 13.79 -0.53
C GLY A 184 -15.70 14.40 0.75
N ILE A 185 -15.89 13.75 1.91
CA ILE A 185 -15.25 14.18 3.17
C ILE A 185 -13.72 13.98 3.09
N VAL A 186 -13.26 12.84 2.58
CA VAL A 186 -11.83 12.58 2.37
C VAL A 186 -11.22 13.61 1.40
N ASP A 187 -11.88 13.88 0.27
CA ASP A 187 -11.45 14.92 -0.69
C ASP A 187 -11.31 16.30 -0.02
N SER A 188 -12.24 16.64 0.88
CA SER A 188 -12.19 17.91 1.60
C SER A 188 -10.98 18.01 2.53
N TRP A 189 -10.66 16.95 3.29
CA TRP A 189 -9.48 16.92 4.16
C TRP A 189 -8.17 16.96 3.38
N LEU A 190 -8.05 16.16 2.32
CA LEU A 190 -6.86 16.17 1.46
C LEU A 190 -6.68 17.51 0.77
N GLY A 191 -7.76 18.14 0.28
CA GLY A 191 -7.73 19.47 -0.32
C GLY A 191 -7.26 20.56 0.65
N LEU A 192 -7.73 20.55 1.90
CA LEU A 192 -7.28 21.48 2.93
C LEU A 192 -5.79 21.35 3.24
N GLU A 193 -5.29 20.12 3.33
CA GLU A 193 -3.85 19.89 3.58
C GLU A 193 -3.01 20.15 2.34
N SER A 194 -3.51 19.87 1.13
CA SER A 194 -2.89 20.24 -0.14
C SER A 194 -2.64 21.75 -0.22
N ASP A 195 -3.66 22.55 0.06
CA ASP A 195 -3.56 24.02 0.07
C ASP A 195 -2.59 24.54 1.13
N ARG A 196 -2.63 23.95 2.34
CA ARG A 196 -1.79 24.32 3.47
C ARG A 196 -0.32 24.03 3.23
N GLN A 197 -0.01 22.84 2.71
CA GLN A 197 1.36 22.37 2.53
C GLN A 197 1.95 22.70 1.16
N LYS A 198 1.13 23.23 0.22
CA LYS A 198 1.48 23.47 -1.19
C LYS A 198 1.98 22.20 -1.89
N ALA A 199 1.32 21.09 -1.61
CA ALA A 199 1.61 19.76 -2.11
C ALA A 199 0.39 19.18 -2.86
N GLU A 200 0.59 18.22 -3.77
CA GLU A 200 -0.52 17.54 -4.43
C GLU A 200 -1.09 16.47 -3.51
N MET A 201 -2.27 16.67 -2.93
CA MET A 201 -2.93 15.69 -2.07
C MET A 201 -4.35 15.43 -2.54
N ARG A 202 -4.63 14.22 -2.99
CA ARG A 202 -5.93 13.86 -3.53
C ARG A 202 -6.17 12.35 -3.55
N ARG A 203 -7.40 11.95 -3.82
CA ARG A 203 -7.69 10.55 -4.16
C ARG A 203 -7.38 10.29 -5.64
N LEU A 204 -7.00 9.05 -5.91
CA LEU A 204 -7.04 8.46 -7.25
C LEU A 204 -8.26 7.54 -7.33
N LYS A 205 -9.01 7.61 -8.41
CA LYS A 205 -10.10 6.66 -8.68
C LYS A 205 -9.50 5.31 -9.09
N PRO A 206 -10.22 4.18 -8.86
CA PRO A 206 -9.82 2.90 -9.46
C PRO A 206 -9.57 3.04 -10.98
N GLY A 207 -8.45 2.51 -11.46
CA GLY A 207 -7.97 2.65 -12.84
C GLY A 207 -7.25 3.97 -13.16
N GLU A 208 -7.30 4.97 -12.29
CA GLU A 208 -6.58 6.24 -12.49
C GLU A 208 -5.09 6.07 -12.23
N SER A 209 -4.28 6.69 -13.10
CA SER A 209 -2.81 6.62 -13.04
C SER A 209 -2.19 8.01 -12.93
N VAL A 210 -1.01 8.07 -12.31
CA VAL A 210 -0.12 9.23 -12.31
C VAL A 210 1.29 8.80 -12.73
N THR A 211 1.99 9.71 -13.38
CA THR A 211 3.42 9.53 -13.70
C THR A 211 4.25 10.21 -12.61
N LEU A 212 5.09 9.42 -11.97
CA LEU A 212 6.06 9.88 -10.98
C LEU A 212 7.43 10.09 -11.65
N PRO A 213 8.29 10.95 -11.11
CA PRO A 213 9.63 11.21 -11.62
C PRO A 213 10.48 9.97 -11.84
#